data_c095c486c62d81a0e0822dc34ab9eb50
#
_entry.id   c095c486c62d81a0e0822dc34ab9eb50
#
_cell.length_a   1.000
_cell.length_b   1.000
_cell.length_c   1.000
_cell.angle_alpha   90.00
_cell.angle_beta   90.00
_cell.angle_gamma   90.00
#
_symmetry.space_group_name_H-M   'P 1'
#
loop_
_entity.id
_entity.type
_entity.pdbx_description
1 polymer ?
#
loop_
_entity_poly.entity_id
_entity_poly.type
_entity_poly.pdbx_seq_one_letter_code
_entity_poly.pdbx_strand_id
1 'polypeptide(L)'
;MTLPPGLRVARVIVLASVVGACGGSSPATAPAPVPPVATNTITITSAGVSPKNVQIAVGSRVLFVNNDSRSHNMQSDPHPEHTDCPELETVGFLSPGQSHETKNFVTARTCGFHDHDDFSQQNLQGSIIIR
;
A
#
# COMPACT_ATOMS: atom_id res chain seq x y z
N MET A 1 5.26 -85.02 43.48
CA MET A 1 5.97 -83.94 44.11
C MET A 1 5.78 -82.71 43.22
N THR A 2 5.09 -81.75 43.72
CA THR A 2 4.48 -80.61 43.04
C THR A 2 5.46 -79.48 42.90
N LEU A 3 5.61 -78.93 41.62
CA LEU A 3 6.28 -77.69 41.39
C LEU A 3 5.32 -76.47 41.69
N PRO A 4 5.83 -75.39 42.20
CA PRO A 4 5.03 -74.16 42.39
C PRO A 4 5.00 -73.32 41.10
N PRO A 5 3.96 -72.50 40.94
CA PRO A 5 3.70 -71.78 39.67
C PRO A 5 4.57 -70.52 39.49
N GLY A 6 4.90 -70.29 38.24
CA GLY A 6 5.76 -69.22 37.81
C GLY A 6 5.23 -67.82 37.98
N LEU A 7 6.11 -66.94 38.36
CA LEU A 7 5.93 -65.49 38.51
C LEU A 7 5.82 -64.83 37.13
N ARG A 8 4.64 -64.29 36.85
CA ARG A 8 4.43 -63.52 35.61
C ARG A 8 4.94 -62.09 35.81
N VAL A 9 6.04 -61.77 35.12
CA VAL A 9 6.59 -60.43 35.01
C VAL A 9 5.75 -59.64 34.00
N ALA A 10 4.94 -58.71 34.48
CA ALA A 10 4.23 -57.80 33.64
C ALA A 10 5.20 -56.76 33.07
N ARG A 11 5.39 -56.78 31.74
CA ARG A 11 6.08 -55.71 31.05
C ARG A 11 5.18 -54.52 30.91
N VAL A 12 5.48 -53.44 31.62
CA VAL A 12 4.87 -52.15 31.44
C VAL A 12 5.49 -51.50 30.19
N ILE A 13 4.70 -51.39 29.15
CA ILE A 13 5.07 -50.62 27.95
C ILE A 13 4.69 -49.15 28.23
N VAL A 14 5.70 -48.30 28.45
CA VAL A 14 5.51 -46.85 28.51
C VAL A 14 5.45 -46.33 27.06
N LEU A 15 4.24 -45.99 26.60
CA LEU A 15 4.09 -45.24 25.38
C LEU A 15 4.48 -43.77 25.63
N ALA A 16 5.63 -43.36 25.12
CA ALA A 16 6.00 -41.96 25.04
C ALA A 16 5.19 -41.29 23.93
N SER A 17 4.18 -40.50 24.31
CA SER A 17 3.44 -39.63 23.37
C SER A 17 4.31 -38.43 22.97
N VAL A 18 4.83 -38.42 21.76
CA VAL A 18 5.50 -37.26 21.18
C VAL A 18 4.41 -36.28 20.77
N VAL A 19 4.22 -35.23 21.56
CA VAL A 19 3.38 -34.08 21.16
C VAL A 19 4.17 -33.24 20.17
N GLY A 20 3.88 -33.41 18.89
CA GLY A 20 4.39 -32.57 17.81
C GLY A 20 3.77 -31.19 17.93
N ALA A 21 4.52 -30.18 18.40
CA ALA A 21 4.15 -28.79 18.33
C ALA A 21 4.19 -28.35 16.86
N CYS A 22 3.05 -28.32 16.17
CA CYS A 22 2.88 -27.59 14.93
C CYS A 22 3.03 -26.10 15.24
N GLY A 23 4.21 -25.56 14.96
CA GLY A 23 4.44 -24.13 14.92
C GLY A 23 3.67 -23.54 13.74
N GLY A 24 2.42 -23.11 14.00
CA GLY A 24 1.67 -22.33 13.01
C GLY A 24 2.30 -20.97 12.83
N SER A 25 3.02 -20.76 11.72
CA SER A 25 3.40 -19.42 11.28
C SER A 25 2.12 -18.66 10.94
N SER A 26 1.71 -17.72 11.78
CA SER A 26 0.63 -16.80 11.45
C SER A 26 1.02 -16.02 10.19
N PRO A 27 0.16 -15.97 9.16
CA PRO A 27 0.43 -15.13 8.00
C PRO A 27 0.56 -13.67 8.47
N ALA A 28 1.63 -12.99 8.05
CA ALA A 28 1.80 -11.57 8.32
C ALA A 28 0.60 -10.82 7.69
N THR A 29 -0.22 -10.20 8.54
CA THR A 29 -1.34 -9.38 8.08
C THR A 29 -0.75 -8.19 7.32
N ALA A 30 -1.11 -8.04 6.05
CA ALA A 30 -0.74 -6.86 5.27
C ALA A 30 -1.26 -5.60 5.97
N PRO A 31 -0.50 -4.49 5.97
CA PRO A 31 -0.96 -3.23 6.52
C PRO A 31 -2.31 -2.83 5.91
N ALA A 32 -3.24 -2.40 6.75
CA ALA A 32 -4.54 -1.91 6.28
C ALA A 32 -4.35 -0.69 5.37
N PRO A 33 -5.17 -0.53 4.29
CA PRO A 33 -5.13 0.65 3.44
C PRO A 33 -5.34 1.92 4.27
N VAL A 34 -4.51 2.94 4.04
CA VAL A 34 -4.66 4.25 4.69
C VAL A 34 -5.94 4.90 4.17
N PRO A 35 -6.87 5.33 5.05
CA PRO A 35 -8.09 6.01 4.63
C PRO A 35 -7.77 7.29 3.84
N PRO A 36 -8.59 7.66 2.83
CA PRO A 36 -8.41 8.92 2.10
C PRO A 36 -8.64 10.13 3.02
N VAL A 37 -7.82 11.14 2.85
CA VAL A 37 -7.93 12.41 3.58
C VAL A 37 -8.73 13.42 2.75
N ALA A 38 -9.67 14.12 3.38
CA ALA A 38 -10.42 15.19 2.75
C ALA A 38 -9.54 16.46 2.65
N THR A 39 -8.74 16.52 1.61
CA THR A 39 -7.90 17.68 1.26
C THR A 39 -7.75 17.77 -0.24
N ASN A 40 -7.48 18.97 -0.72
CA ASN A 40 -7.21 19.23 -2.14
C ASN A 40 -5.71 19.45 -2.40
N THR A 41 -4.84 19.17 -1.44
CA THR A 41 -3.38 19.38 -1.60
C THR A 41 -2.63 18.09 -1.35
N ILE A 42 -1.71 17.77 -2.25
CA ILE A 42 -0.74 16.69 -2.14
C ILE A 42 0.65 17.31 -2.13
N THR A 43 1.42 17.04 -1.09
CA THR A 43 2.80 17.53 -0.96
C THR A 43 3.78 16.41 -1.27
N ILE A 44 4.78 16.72 -2.10
CA ILE A 44 5.89 15.84 -2.45
C ILE A 44 7.10 16.23 -1.61
N THR A 45 7.73 15.27 -0.98
CA THR A 45 8.95 15.45 -0.17
C THR A 45 9.92 14.31 -0.47
N SER A 46 11.13 14.36 0.08
CA SER A 46 12.10 13.25 -0.01
C SER A 46 11.57 11.92 0.57
N ALA A 47 10.52 11.96 1.42
CA ALA A 47 9.86 10.77 1.95
C ALA A 47 8.77 10.22 1.01
N GLY A 48 8.39 10.97 -0.02
CA GLY A 48 7.32 10.65 -0.97
C GLY A 48 6.15 11.64 -0.91
N VAL A 49 5.00 11.23 -1.45
CA VAL A 49 3.77 12.03 -1.50
C VAL A 49 2.95 11.90 -0.22
N SER A 50 2.36 13.01 0.22
CA SER A 50 1.48 13.04 1.41
C SER A 50 0.37 14.08 1.24
N PRO A 51 -0.91 13.70 1.52
CA PRO A 51 -1.38 12.34 1.71
C PRO A 51 -1.32 11.52 0.41
N LYS A 52 -1.18 10.19 0.51
CA LYS A 52 -1.18 9.30 -0.67
C LYS A 52 -2.55 9.18 -1.33
N ASN A 53 -3.60 9.22 -0.51
CA ASN A 53 -4.97 9.08 -0.97
C ASN A 53 -5.77 10.29 -0.51
N VAL A 54 -6.32 11.02 -1.47
CA VAL A 54 -7.16 12.19 -1.21
C VAL A 54 -8.57 11.95 -1.72
N GLN A 55 -9.54 12.55 -1.06
CA GLN A 55 -10.92 12.55 -1.49
C GLN A 55 -11.39 13.97 -1.75
N ILE A 56 -11.97 14.21 -2.92
CA ILE A 56 -12.45 15.51 -3.36
C ILE A 56 -13.87 15.42 -3.90
N ALA A 57 -14.58 16.55 -3.91
CA ALA A 57 -15.87 16.65 -4.58
C ALA A 57 -15.70 16.76 -6.11
N VAL A 58 -16.71 16.28 -6.86
CA VAL A 58 -16.81 16.53 -8.30
C VAL A 58 -16.75 18.05 -8.57
N GLY A 59 -16.01 18.46 -9.58
CA GLY A 59 -15.75 19.87 -9.94
C GLY A 59 -14.51 20.48 -9.25
N SER A 60 -13.92 19.78 -8.29
CA SER A 60 -12.72 20.27 -7.59
C SER A 60 -11.44 20.05 -8.39
N ARG A 61 -10.36 20.73 -7.93
CA ARG A 61 -8.98 20.57 -8.39
C ARG A 61 -8.12 20.05 -7.25
N VAL A 62 -6.97 19.50 -7.58
CA VAL A 62 -5.92 19.12 -6.61
C VAL A 62 -4.67 19.90 -6.90
N LEU A 63 -4.09 20.49 -5.85
CA LEU A 63 -2.81 21.17 -5.87
C LEU A 63 -1.71 20.17 -5.54
N PHE A 64 -0.71 20.03 -6.40
CA PHE A 64 0.54 19.34 -6.12
C PHE A 64 1.62 20.35 -5.76
N VAL A 65 2.32 20.13 -4.66
CA VAL A 65 3.37 21.03 -4.14
C VAL A 65 4.65 20.23 -4.01
N ASN A 66 5.70 20.62 -4.70
CA ASN A 66 7.01 19.98 -4.59
C ASN A 66 7.85 20.66 -3.51
N ASN A 67 7.92 20.05 -2.33
CA ASN A 67 8.80 20.44 -1.22
C ASN A 67 10.05 19.55 -1.11
N ASP A 68 10.33 18.72 -2.13
CA ASP A 68 11.60 18.01 -2.24
C ASP A 68 12.68 18.90 -2.87
N SER A 69 13.93 18.53 -2.69
CA SER A 69 15.08 19.13 -3.38
C SER A 69 15.27 18.65 -4.82
N ARG A 70 14.54 17.61 -5.23
CA ARG A 70 14.52 17.05 -6.58
C ARG A 70 13.30 17.51 -7.36
N SER A 71 13.41 17.46 -8.68
CA SER A 71 12.26 17.61 -9.57
C SER A 71 11.45 16.31 -9.64
N HIS A 72 10.16 16.43 -9.87
CA HIS A 72 9.21 15.33 -10.04
C HIS A 72 8.31 15.56 -11.24
N ASN A 73 7.88 14.50 -11.91
CA ASN A 73 7.00 14.57 -13.07
C ASN A 73 5.73 13.77 -12.81
N MET A 74 4.72 14.43 -12.21
CA MET A 74 3.50 13.77 -11.77
C MET A 74 2.53 13.54 -12.92
N GLN A 75 2.17 12.27 -13.15
CA GLN A 75 1.29 11.84 -14.23
C GLN A 75 0.19 10.90 -13.70
N SER A 76 -0.87 10.74 -14.50
CA SER A 76 -1.91 9.74 -14.17
C SER A 76 -1.45 8.33 -14.53
N ASP A 77 -2.12 7.35 -13.94
CA ASP A 77 -1.98 5.94 -14.34
C ASP A 77 -2.68 5.67 -15.70
N PRO A 78 -2.40 4.55 -16.38
CA PRO A 78 -1.24 3.67 -16.17
C PRO A 78 0.04 4.25 -16.77
N HIS A 79 1.20 3.80 -16.30
CA HIS A 79 2.46 4.10 -16.96
C HIS A 79 2.67 3.14 -18.16
N PRO A 80 3.15 3.59 -19.31
CA PRO A 80 3.53 4.95 -19.72
C PRO A 80 2.40 5.74 -20.42
N GLU A 81 1.18 5.21 -20.54
CA GLU A 81 0.10 5.77 -21.37
C GLU A 81 -0.57 7.00 -20.76
N HIS A 82 -0.65 7.12 -19.44
CA HIS A 82 -1.23 8.23 -18.65
C HIS A 82 -2.68 8.57 -19.02
N THR A 83 -3.50 7.54 -19.29
CA THR A 83 -4.84 7.74 -19.92
C THR A 83 -6.00 7.80 -18.94
N ASP A 84 -5.82 7.38 -17.69
CA ASP A 84 -6.93 7.26 -16.74
C ASP A 84 -7.56 8.61 -16.39
N CYS A 85 -6.72 9.62 -16.19
CA CYS A 85 -7.18 10.93 -15.74
C CYS A 85 -6.41 12.07 -16.41
N PRO A 86 -6.84 12.51 -17.58
CA PRO A 86 -6.21 13.59 -18.32
C PRO A 86 -6.22 14.94 -17.59
N GLU A 87 -7.00 15.07 -16.52
CA GLU A 87 -6.97 16.25 -15.64
C GLU A 87 -5.62 16.43 -14.93
N LEU A 88 -4.87 15.34 -14.75
CA LEU A 88 -3.53 15.35 -14.12
C LEU A 88 -2.43 15.87 -15.04
N GLU A 89 -2.61 15.86 -16.36
CA GLU A 89 -1.59 16.31 -17.32
C GLU A 89 -1.09 17.74 -17.09
N THR A 90 -1.91 18.59 -16.47
CA THR A 90 -1.51 19.98 -16.16
C THR A 90 -0.56 20.09 -14.97
N VAL A 91 -0.41 19.03 -14.19
CA VAL A 91 0.57 18.98 -13.09
C VAL A 91 1.97 18.79 -13.69
N GLY A 92 2.21 17.69 -14.37
CA GLY A 92 3.45 17.42 -15.11
C GLY A 92 4.70 17.61 -14.26
N PHE A 93 5.67 18.30 -14.85
CA PHE A 93 6.98 18.52 -14.25
C PHE A 93 6.96 19.66 -13.22
N LEU A 94 7.44 19.34 -12.01
CA LEU A 94 7.55 20.24 -10.86
C LEU A 94 9.00 20.34 -10.39
N SER A 95 9.64 21.48 -10.59
CA SER A 95 10.93 21.77 -9.98
C SER A 95 10.80 21.98 -8.47
N PRO A 96 11.90 21.92 -7.68
CA PRO A 96 11.87 22.22 -6.26
C PRO A 96 11.16 23.55 -5.94
N GLY A 97 10.21 23.52 -5.02
CA GLY A 97 9.41 24.67 -4.59
C GLY A 97 8.27 25.05 -5.52
N GLN A 98 8.09 24.39 -6.65
CA GLN A 98 6.95 24.64 -7.54
C GLN A 98 5.67 23.93 -7.07
N SER A 99 4.54 24.49 -7.52
CA SER A 99 3.23 23.89 -7.33
C SER A 99 2.38 24.06 -8.58
N HIS A 100 1.65 23.01 -8.96
CA HIS A 100 0.72 23.03 -10.08
C HIS A 100 -0.62 22.42 -9.68
N GLU A 101 -1.71 22.95 -10.24
CA GLU A 101 -3.05 22.39 -10.07
C GLU A 101 -3.43 21.49 -11.26
N THR A 102 -4.24 20.49 -10.96
CA THR A 102 -4.95 19.71 -11.97
C THR A 102 -6.01 20.57 -12.67
N LYS A 103 -6.57 20.08 -13.77
CA LYS A 103 -7.89 20.55 -14.25
C LYS A 103 -8.99 20.13 -13.28
N ASN A 104 -10.20 20.66 -13.45
CA ASN A 104 -11.37 20.26 -12.67
C ASN A 104 -11.73 18.79 -12.94
N PHE A 105 -11.86 17.99 -11.90
CA PHE A 105 -12.35 16.62 -12.00
C PHE A 105 -13.87 16.61 -12.10
N VAL A 106 -14.40 16.48 -13.28
CA VAL A 106 -15.84 16.60 -13.56
C VAL A 106 -16.61 15.28 -13.49
N THR A 107 -15.91 14.15 -13.32
CA THR A 107 -16.51 12.81 -13.29
C THR A 107 -16.11 12.08 -12.01
N ALA A 108 -17.11 11.51 -11.32
CA ALA A 108 -16.86 10.67 -10.13
C ALA A 108 -16.13 9.38 -10.54
N ARG A 109 -14.92 9.21 -10.02
CA ARG A 109 -14.03 8.05 -10.27
C ARG A 109 -12.85 8.07 -9.31
N THR A 110 -11.99 7.06 -9.40
CA THR A 110 -10.67 7.07 -8.76
C THR A 110 -9.60 7.24 -9.82
N CYS A 111 -8.71 8.19 -9.61
CA CYS A 111 -7.54 8.48 -10.44
C CYS A 111 -6.28 8.05 -9.70
N GLY A 112 -5.56 7.06 -10.21
CA GLY A 112 -4.21 6.78 -9.79
C GLY A 112 -3.23 7.81 -10.33
N PHE A 113 -2.14 8.05 -9.61
CA PHE A 113 -1.04 8.90 -10.06
C PHE A 113 0.31 8.37 -9.59
N HIS A 114 1.35 8.71 -10.33
CA HIS A 114 2.73 8.34 -10.04
C HIS A 114 3.70 9.45 -10.50
N ASP A 115 4.93 9.39 -9.99
CA ASP A 115 6.04 10.13 -10.60
C ASP A 115 6.53 9.37 -11.84
N HIS A 116 6.42 9.97 -13.02
CA HIS A 116 6.81 9.34 -14.28
C HIS A 116 8.30 9.00 -14.34
N ASP A 117 9.16 9.86 -13.78
CA ASP A 117 10.60 9.68 -13.82
C ASP A 117 11.07 8.58 -12.83
N ASP A 118 10.29 8.35 -11.77
CA ASP A 118 10.54 7.34 -10.73
C ASP A 118 9.32 6.40 -10.54
N PHE A 119 8.68 5.96 -11.63
CA PHE A 119 7.38 5.27 -11.60
C PHE A 119 7.34 3.98 -10.77
N SER A 120 8.48 3.35 -10.50
CA SER A 120 8.57 2.16 -9.64
C SER A 120 8.56 2.48 -8.15
N GLN A 121 8.71 3.75 -7.77
CA GLN A 121 8.77 4.19 -6.38
C GLN A 121 7.36 4.32 -5.78
N GLN A 122 6.95 3.33 -5.00
CA GLN A 122 5.61 3.28 -4.39
C GLN A 122 5.31 4.46 -3.45
N ASN A 123 6.34 5.09 -2.86
CA ASN A 123 6.16 6.28 -2.03
C ASN A 123 5.83 7.55 -2.84
N LEU A 124 6.04 7.52 -4.15
CA LEU A 124 5.70 8.60 -5.10
C LEU A 124 4.40 8.31 -5.88
N GLN A 125 3.60 7.36 -5.43
CA GLN A 125 2.33 6.96 -6.02
C GLN A 125 1.17 7.21 -5.04
N GLY A 126 -0.02 7.44 -5.59
CA GLY A 126 -1.21 7.63 -4.78
C GLY A 126 -2.49 7.61 -5.60
N SER A 127 -3.59 8.05 -4.99
CA SER A 127 -4.89 8.13 -5.66
C SER A 127 -5.70 9.35 -5.25
N ILE A 128 -6.51 9.84 -6.19
CA ILE A 128 -7.50 10.89 -6.00
C ILE A 128 -8.88 10.25 -6.19
N ILE A 129 -9.70 10.27 -5.14
CA ILE A 129 -11.06 9.72 -5.14
C ILE A 129 -12.03 10.87 -5.32
N ILE A 130 -12.74 10.90 -6.44
CA ILE A 130 -13.70 11.93 -6.82
C ILE A 130 -15.13 11.42 -6.57
N ARG A 131 -15.90 12.11 -5.73
CA ARG A 131 -17.28 11.76 -5.38
C ARG A 131 -18.10 12.91 -4.80
#